data_6165e41b3bd88681d927db8db04d91c5
#
_entry.id   6165e41b3bd88681d927db8db04d91c5
#
_cell.length_a   1.000
_cell.length_b   1.000
_cell.length_c   1.000
_cell.angle_alpha   90.00
_cell.angle_beta   90.00
_cell.angle_gamma   90.00
#
_symmetry.space_group_name_H-M   'P 1'
#
loop_
_entity.id
_entity.type
_entity.pdbx_description
1 polymer ?
#
loop_
_entity_poly.entity_id
_entity_poly.type
_entity_poly.pdbx_seq_one_letter_code
_entity_poly.pdbx_strand_id
1 'polypeptide(L)'
;IAGDRLILLDQNFGTIRHSSLICPPNPSLKKIFNTQLNLFNKYRSLNLVLSEDEYFDPELINACSEFCEANSLNFQVLDGLEEDDFQQKEIYFTLSDTDLFQAIKYAEKKKWTLGKDVGIISLNDHPFKEIIAGGITVVSTHPEKLGQKAAEMILNNKKTAEVIEPSLLIRLSL
;
A
#
# COMPACT_ATOMS: atom_id res chain seq x y z
N ILE A 1 31.62 0.05 -3.53
CA ILE A 1 31.11 0.02 -4.92
C ILE A 1 31.13 1.44 -5.42
N ALA A 2 31.67 1.68 -6.63
CA ALA A 2 31.65 3.01 -7.23
C ALA A 2 30.18 3.40 -7.52
N GLY A 3 29.78 4.61 -7.12
CA GLY A 3 28.36 5.03 -7.23
C GLY A 3 27.80 5.01 -8.65
N ASP A 4 28.69 5.08 -9.66
CA ASP A 4 28.33 4.98 -11.08
C ASP A 4 27.96 3.56 -11.54
N ARG A 5 28.16 2.55 -10.68
CA ARG A 5 27.77 1.13 -10.87
C ARG A 5 26.65 0.69 -9.92
N LEU A 6 26.02 1.63 -9.24
CA LEU A 6 24.98 1.36 -8.26
C LEU A 6 23.63 1.83 -8.80
N ILE A 7 22.64 0.96 -8.75
CA ILE A 7 21.22 1.30 -8.93
C ILE A 7 20.51 0.96 -7.63
N LEU A 8 19.88 1.95 -7.04
CA LEU A 8 19.06 1.78 -5.85
C LEU A 8 17.61 1.56 -6.25
N LEU A 9 16.96 0.56 -5.66
CA LEU A 9 15.54 0.29 -5.82
C LEU A 9 14.80 0.69 -4.54
N ASP A 10 13.70 1.41 -4.71
CA ASP A 10 12.82 1.93 -3.63
C ASP A 10 13.52 2.84 -2.60
N GLN A 11 14.72 3.29 -2.88
CA GLN A 11 15.45 4.21 -2.00
C GLN A 11 16.20 5.26 -2.82
N ASN A 12 16.34 6.44 -2.25
CA ASN A 12 17.13 7.52 -2.82
C ASN A 12 18.00 8.17 -1.73
N PHE A 13 19.31 7.98 -1.82
CA PHE A 13 20.27 8.66 -0.96
C PHE A 13 20.85 9.87 -1.70
N GLY A 14 20.17 11.01 -1.60
CA GLY A 14 20.45 12.24 -2.35
C GLY A 14 21.87 12.78 -2.31
N THR A 15 22.73 12.29 -1.42
CA THR A 15 24.14 12.73 -1.25
C THR A 15 25.13 11.92 -2.09
N ILE A 16 24.74 10.81 -2.68
CA ILE A 16 25.63 9.90 -3.44
C ILE A 16 25.22 9.94 -4.93
N ARG A 17 26.18 10.10 -5.84
CA ARG A 17 25.94 9.93 -7.27
C ARG A 17 25.65 8.45 -7.58
N HIS A 18 24.38 8.12 -7.72
CA HIS A 18 23.90 6.80 -8.07
C HIS A 18 22.69 6.94 -8.99
N SER A 19 22.34 5.87 -9.68
CA SER A 19 21.05 5.75 -10.34
C SER A 19 20.03 5.26 -9.34
N SER A 20 18.80 5.73 -9.42
CA SER A 20 17.71 5.27 -8.54
C SER A 20 16.44 5.02 -9.34
N LEU A 21 15.67 4.05 -8.86
CA LEU A 21 14.37 3.71 -9.37
C LEU A 21 13.45 3.51 -8.17
N ILE A 22 12.52 4.41 -8.00
CA ILE A 22 11.64 4.42 -6.83
C ILE A 22 10.18 4.36 -7.26
N CYS A 23 9.37 3.72 -6.44
CA CYS A 23 7.91 3.73 -6.56
C CYS A 23 7.29 4.08 -5.19
N PRO A 24 7.42 5.36 -4.77
CA PRO A 24 6.91 5.76 -3.47
C PRO A 24 5.38 5.76 -3.49
N PRO A 25 4.71 5.05 -2.58
CA PRO A 25 3.25 5.10 -2.52
C PRO A 25 2.74 6.49 -2.11
N ASN A 26 3.52 7.22 -1.32
CA ASN A 26 3.06 8.37 -0.55
C ASN A 26 2.57 9.56 -1.37
N PRO A 27 3.31 10.15 -2.31
CA PRO A 27 2.83 11.34 -3.01
C PRO A 27 1.63 11.06 -3.92
N SER A 28 1.47 9.79 -4.34
CA SER A 28 0.43 9.37 -5.26
C SER A 28 -0.80 8.77 -4.58
N LEU A 29 -0.71 8.38 -3.30
CA LEU A 29 -1.77 7.63 -2.59
C LEU A 29 -3.10 8.39 -2.58
N LYS A 30 -3.08 9.66 -2.19
CA LYS A 30 -4.26 10.51 -2.19
C LYS A 30 -4.92 10.59 -3.57
N LYS A 31 -4.10 10.70 -4.64
CA LYS A 31 -4.58 10.74 -6.02
C LYS A 31 -5.21 9.42 -6.42
N ILE A 32 -4.54 8.29 -6.17
CA ILE A 32 -5.07 6.97 -6.56
C ILE A 32 -6.33 6.59 -5.77
N PHE A 33 -6.43 6.93 -4.49
CA PHE A 33 -7.65 6.71 -3.70
C PHE A 33 -8.81 7.57 -4.21
N ASN A 34 -8.56 8.84 -4.57
CA ASN A 34 -9.58 9.72 -5.13
C ASN A 34 -10.12 9.21 -6.48
N THR A 35 -9.34 8.48 -7.29
CA THR A 35 -9.85 7.87 -8.53
C THR A 35 -10.92 6.82 -8.28
N GLN A 36 -11.00 6.26 -7.07
CA GLN A 36 -11.90 5.20 -6.66
C GLN A 36 -12.75 5.58 -5.44
N LEU A 37 -13.00 6.87 -5.26
CA LEU A 37 -13.68 7.42 -4.08
C LEU A 37 -15.04 6.76 -3.81
N ASN A 38 -15.75 6.37 -4.86
CA ASN A 38 -17.03 5.66 -4.76
C ASN A 38 -16.95 4.37 -3.95
N LEU A 39 -15.80 3.69 -3.91
CA LEU A 39 -15.60 2.48 -3.12
C LEU A 39 -15.41 2.79 -1.64
N PHE A 40 -14.87 3.97 -1.32
CA PHE A 40 -14.64 4.41 0.05
C PHE A 40 -15.91 4.95 0.72
N ASN A 41 -16.83 5.55 -0.03
CA ASN A 41 -18.04 6.21 0.48
C ASN A 41 -19.00 5.31 1.29
N LYS A 42 -18.87 4.00 1.19
CA LYS A 42 -19.68 3.03 1.96
C LYS A 42 -19.12 2.74 3.35
N TYR A 43 -17.93 3.27 3.66
CA TYR A 43 -17.24 3.11 4.93
C TYR A 43 -17.20 4.42 5.70
N ARG A 44 -17.01 4.32 7.02
CA ARG A 44 -16.95 5.47 7.93
C ARG A 44 -15.53 5.88 8.32
N SER A 45 -14.60 4.93 8.21
CA SER A 45 -13.19 5.16 8.61
C SER A 45 -12.22 4.36 7.75
N LEU A 46 -10.99 4.87 7.71
CA LEU A 46 -9.80 4.18 7.21
C LEU A 46 -8.82 4.04 8.39
N ASN A 47 -8.47 2.80 8.71
CA ASN A 47 -7.54 2.45 9.76
C ASN A 47 -6.25 1.96 9.11
N LEU A 48 -5.15 2.68 9.30
CA LEU A 48 -3.82 2.25 8.86
C LEU A 48 -3.22 1.36 9.95
N VAL A 49 -2.94 0.10 9.60
CA VAL A 49 -2.37 -0.88 10.53
C VAL A 49 -0.86 -0.93 10.36
N LEU A 50 -0.14 -0.58 11.42
CA LEU A 50 1.32 -0.61 11.50
C LEU A 50 1.73 -1.65 12.54
N SER A 51 2.69 -2.52 12.20
CA SER A 51 3.30 -3.43 13.18
C SER A 51 4.60 -2.83 13.70
N GLU A 52 4.91 -3.05 14.98
CA GLU A 52 6.09 -2.46 15.66
C GLU A 52 7.43 -2.70 14.94
N ASP A 53 7.57 -3.81 14.23
CA ASP A 53 8.81 -4.22 13.56
C ASP A 53 8.94 -3.70 12.12
N GLU A 54 7.99 -2.92 11.61
CA GLU A 54 8.01 -2.45 10.22
C GLU A 54 8.49 -1.01 10.09
N TYR A 55 9.45 -0.82 9.20
CA TYR A 55 9.80 0.52 8.76
C TYR A 55 8.67 1.07 7.87
N PHE A 56 8.09 2.16 8.30
CA PHE A 56 7.10 2.90 7.51
C PHE A 56 7.58 4.32 7.25
N ASP A 57 7.16 4.86 6.11
CA ASP A 57 7.42 6.25 5.79
C ASP A 57 6.33 7.13 6.44
N PRO A 58 6.69 8.09 7.31
CA PRO A 58 5.71 9.02 7.92
C PRO A 58 4.82 9.75 6.90
N GLU A 59 5.31 9.94 5.68
CA GLU A 59 4.51 10.54 4.60
C GLU A 59 3.29 9.68 4.23
N LEU A 60 3.34 8.35 4.43
CA LEU A 60 2.20 7.46 4.21
C LEU A 60 1.04 7.79 5.15
N ILE A 61 1.34 8.02 6.44
CA ILE A 61 0.34 8.42 7.43
C ILE A 61 -0.28 9.76 7.03
N ASN A 62 0.54 10.73 6.65
CA ASN A 62 0.06 12.04 6.22
C ASN A 62 -0.85 11.94 4.98
N ALA A 63 -0.46 11.13 3.98
CA ALA A 63 -1.24 10.94 2.76
C ALA A 63 -2.62 10.30 3.04
N CYS A 64 -2.68 9.31 3.94
CA CYS A 64 -3.94 8.69 4.39
C CYS A 64 -4.80 9.70 5.16
N SER A 65 -4.21 10.44 6.10
CA SER A 65 -4.90 11.47 6.89
C SER A 65 -5.51 12.55 6.01
N GLU A 66 -4.72 13.11 5.09
CA GLU A 66 -5.20 14.13 4.15
C GLU A 66 -6.31 13.64 3.22
N PHE A 67 -6.22 12.36 2.77
CA PHE A 67 -7.28 11.75 1.97
C PHE A 67 -8.58 11.65 2.79
N CYS A 68 -8.50 11.18 4.02
CA CYS A 68 -9.65 10.99 4.89
C CYS A 68 -10.30 12.33 5.26
N GLU A 69 -9.50 13.33 5.64
CA GLU A 69 -9.98 14.68 5.95
C GLU A 69 -10.74 15.30 4.76
N ALA A 70 -10.17 15.20 3.56
CA ALA A 70 -10.78 15.75 2.34
C ALA A 70 -12.11 15.08 1.96
N ASN A 71 -12.34 13.83 2.44
CA ASN A 71 -13.50 13.01 2.07
C ASN A 71 -14.43 12.67 3.25
N SER A 72 -14.28 13.35 4.39
CA SER A 72 -15.11 13.16 5.58
C SER A 72 -15.10 11.71 6.13
N LEU A 73 -13.97 11.03 5.99
CA LEU A 73 -13.71 9.73 6.62
C LEU A 73 -12.94 9.95 7.93
N ASN A 74 -13.24 9.15 8.95
CA ASN A 74 -12.37 9.10 10.11
C ASN A 74 -11.06 8.42 9.75
N PHE A 75 -9.96 8.85 10.37
CA PHE A 75 -8.65 8.25 10.19
C PHE A 75 -8.05 7.84 11.53
N GLN A 76 -7.51 6.65 11.60
CA GLN A 76 -6.78 6.15 12.77
C GLN A 76 -5.54 5.37 12.32
N VAL A 77 -4.52 5.39 13.16
CA VAL A 77 -3.34 4.52 13.05
C VAL A 77 -3.44 3.52 14.18
N LEU A 78 -3.37 2.24 13.85
CA LEU A 78 -3.43 1.13 14.81
C LEU A 78 -2.03 0.51 14.92
N ASP A 79 -1.61 0.24 16.15
CA ASP A 79 -0.38 -0.49 16.46
C ASP A 79 -0.68 -2.00 16.48
N GLY A 80 -0.61 -2.63 15.29
CA GLY A 80 -1.15 -3.96 15.07
C GLY A 80 -2.68 -3.99 14.97
N LEU A 81 -3.25 -5.16 14.75
CA LEU A 81 -4.68 -5.35 14.61
C LEU A 81 -5.23 -6.33 15.66
N GLU A 82 -5.95 -5.78 16.64
CA GLU A 82 -6.66 -6.58 17.64
C GLU A 82 -8.13 -6.82 17.22
N GLU A 83 -8.74 -7.88 17.76
CA GLU A 83 -10.11 -8.25 17.38
C GLU A 83 -11.14 -7.19 17.76
N ASP A 84 -10.94 -6.50 18.87
CA ASP A 84 -11.83 -5.46 19.37
C ASP A 84 -11.77 -4.19 18.52
N ASP A 85 -10.65 -3.93 17.83
CA ASP A 85 -10.49 -2.81 16.90
C ASP A 85 -11.13 -3.09 15.54
N PHE A 86 -11.44 -4.38 15.24
CA PHE A 86 -11.97 -4.78 13.94
C PHE A 86 -13.50 -4.61 13.90
N GLN A 87 -13.97 -3.54 13.23
CA GLN A 87 -15.34 -3.08 13.22
C GLN A 87 -15.98 -3.07 11.82
N GLN A 88 -17.30 -3.18 11.76
CA GLN A 88 -18.05 -3.06 10.51
C GLN A 88 -18.02 -1.64 9.95
N LYS A 89 -18.08 -1.55 8.62
CA LYS A 89 -18.08 -0.29 7.86
C LYS A 89 -16.79 0.52 8.03
N GLU A 90 -15.70 -0.19 8.26
CA GLU A 90 -14.36 0.38 8.30
C GLU A 90 -13.46 -0.27 7.27
N ILE A 91 -12.43 0.45 6.84
CA ILE A 91 -11.36 -0.02 5.96
C ILE A 91 -10.12 -0.23 6.80
N TYR A 92 -9.45 -1.36 6.61
CA TYR A 92 -8.16 -1.68 7.21
C TYR A 92 -7.11 -1.71 6.11
N PHE A 93 -6.19 -0.75 6.15
CA PHE A 93 -5.05 -0.70 5.25
C PHE A 93 -3.85 -1.33 5.95
N THR A 94 -3.51 -2.56 5.57
CA THR A 94 -2.44 -3.36 6.16
C THR A 94 -1.16 -3.21 5.37
N LEU A 95 -0.04 -2.99 6.05
CA LEU A 95 1.27 -2.91 5.42
C LEU A 95 1.95 -4.28 5.39
N SER A 96 1.69 -5.14 6.40
CA SER A 96 2.22 -6.50 6.49
C SER A 96 1.22 -7.56 6.03
N ASP A 97 1.76 -8.70 5.60
CA ASP A 97 0.95 -9.88 5.30
C ASP A 97 0.41 -10.52 6.59
N THR A 98 1.09 -10.36 7.72
CA THR A 98 0.64 -10.83 9.03
C THR A 98 -0.67 -10.16 9.43
N ASP A 99 -0.73 -8.82 9.35
CA ASP A 99 -1.94 -8.06 9.65
C ASP A 99 -3.05 -8.32 8.64
N LEU A 100 -2.69 -8.50 7.36
CA LEU A 100 -3.66 -8.91 6.34
C LEU A 100 -4.33 -10.23 6.70
N PHE A 101 -3.57 -11.26 7.08
CA PHE A 101 -4.12 -12.54 7.49
C PHE A 101 -4.95 -12.42 8.76
N GLN A 102 -4.54 -11.59 9.70
CA GLN A 102 -5.30 -11.34 10.92
C GLN A 102 -6.66 -10.70 10.61
N ALA A 103 -6.68 -9.69 9.73
CA ALA A 103 -7.92 -9.05 9.28
C ALA A 103 -8.87 -10.05 8.60
N ILE A 104 -8.35 -10.92 7.72
CA ILE A 104 -9.15 -11.97 7.07
C ILE A 104 -9.73 -12.94 8.10
N LYS A 105 -8.92 -13.40 9.07
CA LYS A 105 -9.37 -14.30 10.14
C LYS A 105 -10.48 -13.67 10.99
N TYR A 106 -10.38 -12.38 11.31
CA TYR A 106 -11.43 -11.68 12.05
C TYR A 106 -12.71 -11.55 11.23
N ALA A 107 -12.61 -11.23 9.95
CA ALA A 107 -13.77 -11.20 9.05
C ALA A 107 -14.47 -12.56 8.99
N GLU A 108 -13.73 -13.65 8.83
CA GLU A 108 -14.26 -15.02 8.83
C GLU A 108 -14.93 -15.38 10.16
N LYS A 109 -14.27 -15.12 11.29
CA LYS A 109 -14.80 -15.36 12.63
C LYS A 109 -16.11 -14.62 12.89
N LYS A 110 -16.17 -13.36 12.48
CA LYS A 110 -17.36 -12.50 12.61
C LYS A 110 -18.39 -12.75 11.51
N LYS A 111 -18.10 -13.61 10.53
CA LYS A 111 -18.94 -13.90 9.34
C LYS A 111 -19.25 -12.64 8.51
N TRP A 112 -18.29 -11.75 8.41
CA TRP A 112 -18.40 -10.54 7.61
C TRP A 112 -17.87 -10.74 6.20
N THR A 113 -18.54 -10.15 5.23
CA THR A 113 -18.16 -10.19 3.83
C THR A 113 -17.22 -9.03 3.52
N LEU A 114 -16.02 -9.36 3.01
CA LEU A 114 -15.07 -8.36 2.53
C LEU A 114 -15.69 -7.55 1.38
N GLY A 115 -15.36 -6.27 1.34
CA GLY A 115 -15.91 -5.34 0.33
C GLY A 115 -17.37 -4.92 0.56
N LYS A 116 -18.07 -5.51 1.54
CA LYS A 116 -19.46 -5.19 1.89
C LYS A 116 -19.60 -4.75 3.35
N ASP A 117 -19.19 -5.60 4.28
CA ASP A 117 -19.30 -5.35 5.70
C ASP A 117 -18.06 -4.65 6.24
N VAL A 118 -16.90 -5.01 5.72
CA VAL A 118 -15.58 -4.45 6.06
C VAL A 118 -14.74 -4.34 4.80
N GLY A 119 -13.90 -3.32 4.70
CA GLY A 119 -12.93 -3.14 3.61
C GLY A 119 -11.53 -3.56 4.04
N ILE A 120 -10.78 -4.19 3.13
CA ILE A 120 -9.36 -4.45 3.32
C ILE A 120 -8.59 -3.93 2.10
N ILE A 121 -7.55 -3.16 2.36
CA ILE A 121 -6.52 -2.76 1.40
C ILE A 121 -5.19 -3.30 1.94
N SER A 122 -4.32 -3.82 1.08
CA SER A 122 -2.99 -4.23 1.49
C SER A 122 -1.92 -3.53 0.66
N LEU A 123 -0.76 -3.24 1.27
CA LEU A 123 0.39 -2.71 0.53
C LEU A 123 1.07 -3.86 -0.23
N ASN A 124 1.57 -3.54 -1.42
CA ASN A 124 2.25 -4.44 -2.35
C ASN A 124 1.38 -5.60 -2.85
N ASP A 125 1.49 -5.88 -4.13
CA ASP A 125 0.81 -7.00 -4.75
C ASP A 125 1.66 -8.27 -4.71
N HIS A 126 0.98 -9.41 -4.58
CA HIS A 126 1.56 -10.73 -4.66
C HIS A 126 0.51 -11.71 -5.21
N PRO A 127 0.87 -12.72 -6.02
CA PRO A 127 -0.09 -13.64 -6.63
C PRO A 127 -1.07 -14.29 -5.65
N PHE A 128 -0.67 -14.59 -4.41
CA PHE A 128 -1.61 -15.14 -3.43
C PHE A 128 -2.73 -14.16 -3.05
N LYS A 129 -2.50 -12.85 -3.10
CA LYS A 129 -3.53 -11.83 -2.80
C LYS A 129 -4.65 -11.78 -3.84
N GLU A 130 -4.44 -12.38 -5.02
CA GLU A 130 -5.50 -12.53 -6.03
C GLU A 130 -6.49 -13.63 -5.67
N ILE A 131 -6.05 -14.66 -4.94
CA ILE A 131 -6.84 -15.87 -4.70
C ILE A 131 -7.40 -15.96 -3.29
N ILE A 132 -6.75 -15.38 -2.27
CA ILE A 132 -7.24 -15.43 -0.90
C ILE A 132 -8.50 -14.56 -0.74
N ALA A 133 -9.46 -15.05 0.04
CA ALA A 133 -10.68 -14.34 0.43
C ALA A 133 -11.43 -13.67 -0.76
N GLY A 134 -11.33 -14.25 -1.96
CA GLY A 134 -11.93 -13.72 -3.19
C GLY A 134 -11.15 -12.59 -3.87
N GLY A 135 -9.96 -12.28 -3.39
CA GLY A 135 -9.06 -11.26 -3.93
C GLY A 135 -9.00 -10.00 -3.06
N ILE A 136 -7.77 -9.62 -2.73
CA ILE A 136 -7.46 -8.46 -1.89
C ILE A 136 -7.09 -7.26 -2.75
N THR A 137 -7.77 -6.14 -2.55
CA THR A 137 -7.41 -4.84 -3.13
C THR A 137 -6.05 -4.40 -2.59
N VAL A 138 -5.15 -3.98 -3.47
CA VAL A 138 -3.79 -3.63 -3.09
C VAL A 138 -3.34 -2.30 -3.65
N VAL A 139 -2.51 -1.58 -2.89
CA VAL A 139 -1.65 -0.52 -3.41
C VAL A 139 -0.39 -1.17 -3.93
N SER A 140 -0.23 -1.24 -5.26
CA SER A 140 0.91 -1.90 -5.90
C SER A 140 2.01 -0.90 -6.22
N THR A 141 3.23 -1.21 -5.79
CA THR A 141 4.46 -0.51 -6.18
C THR A 141 5.09 -1.09 -7.45
N HIS A 142 4.42 -2.03 -8.09
CA HIS A 142 4.84 -2.65 -9.35
C HIS A 142 6.25 -3.28 -9.32
N PRO A 143 6.55 -4.23 -8.41
CA PRO A 143 7.90 -4.77 -8.23
C PRO A 143 8.47 -5.42 -9.50
N GLU A 144 7.64 -6.06 -10.32
CA GLU A 144 8.06 -6.61 -11.61
C GLU A 144 8.51 -5.53 -12.59
N LYS A 145 7.77 -4.42 -12.66
CA LYS A 145 8.10 -3.28 -13.51
C LYS A 145 9.38 -2.58 -13.02
N LEU A 146 9.57 -2.48 -11.70
CA LEU A 146 10.81 -2.00 -11.09
C LEU A 146 12.00 -2.88 -11.52
N GLY A 147 11.86 -4.20 -11.42
CA GLY A 147 12.91 -5.15 -11.85
C GLY A 147 13.24 -5.06 -13.35
N GLN A 148 12.22 -5.00 -14.20
CA GLN A 148 12.39 -4.84 -15.65
C GLN A 148 13.12 -3.52 -15.99
N LYS A 149 12.70 -2.42 -15.38
CA LYS A 149 13.32 -1.11 -15.56
C LYS A 149 14.77 -1.09 -15.09
N ALA A 150 15.07 -1.69 -13.93
CA ALA A 150 16.42 -1.82 -13.43
C ALA A 150 17.32 -2.59 -14.41
N ALA A 151 16.83 -3.70 -14.96
CA ALA A 151 17.56 -4.46 -15.98
C ALA A 151 17.82 -3.64 -17.25
N GLU A 152 16.81 -2.90 -17.74
CA GLU A 152 16.98 -1.99 -18.89
C GLU A 152 18.03 -0.91 -18.62
N MET A 153 18.04 -0.32 -17.42
CA MET A 153 19.04 0.69 -17.02
C MET A 153 20.46 0.12 -17.03
N ILE A 154 20.63 -1.12 -16.55
CA ILE A 154 21.93 -1.82 -16.56
C ILE A 154 22.37 -2.08 -18.00
N LEU A 155 21.53 -2.69 -18.82
CA LEU A 155 21.86 -3.09 -20.19
C LEU A 155 22.19 -1.89 -21.09
N ASN A 156 21.48 -0.78 -20.89
CA ASN A 156 21.67 0.44 -21.68
C ASN A 156 22.66 1.43 -21.04
N ASN A 157 23.32 1.07 -19.94
CA ASN A 157 24.21 1.95 -19.16
C ASN A 157 23.57 3.31 -18.84
N LYS A 158 22.25 3.28 -18.53
CA LYS A 158 21.46 4.48 -18.27
C LYS A 158 21.66 4.93 -16.83
N LYS A 159 22.08 6.17 -16.63
CA LYS A 159 22.39 6.76 -15.32
C LYS A 159 21.37 7.86 -15.01
N THR A 160 20.20 7.46 -14.51
CA THR A 160 19.09 8.38 -14.23
C THR A 160 18.41 8.03 -12.90
N ALA A 161 17.70 8.99 -12.33
CA ALA A 161 16.70 8.76 -11.31
C ALA A 161 15.33 8.70 -12.02
N GLU A 162 14.59 7.62 -11.82
CA GLU A 162 13.25 7.45 -12.37
C GLU A 162 12.25 7.13 -11.26
N VAL A 163 11.02 7.60 -11.43
CA VAL A 163 9.90 7.33 -10.53
C VAL A 163 8.87 6.52 -11.30
N ILE A 164 8.38 5.45 -10.67
CA ILE A 164 7.23 4.67 -11.15
C ILE A 164 6.04 5.04 -10.28
N GLU A 165 4.92 5.40 -10.90
CA GLU A 165 3.69 5.70 -10.15
C GLU A 165 3.07 4.40 -9.63
N PRO A 166 2.70 4.33 -8.35
CA PRO A 166 1.94 3.21 -7.80
C PRO A 166 0.51 3.21 -8.34
N SER A 167 -0.19 2.11 -8.18
CA SER A 167 -1.61 2.01 -8.54
C SER A 167 -2.43 1.24 -7.50
N LEU A 168 -3.75 1.51 -7.48
CA LEU A 168 -4.70 0.74 -6.70
C LEU A 168 -5.31 -0.35 -7.59
N LEU A 169 -4.97 -1.59 -7.31
CA LEU A 169 -5.56 -2.75 -7.99
C LEU A 169 -6.80 -3.21 -7.22
N ILE A 170 -7.96 -2.93 -7.77
CA ILE A 170 -9.24 -3.22 -7.13
C ILE A 170 -9.58 -4.70 -7.28
N ARG A 171 -9.95 -5.32 -6.16
CA ARG A 171 -10.48 -6.68 -6.05
C ARG A 171 -11.69 -6.68 -5.12
N LEU A 172 -12.17 -7.85 -4.70
CA LEU A 172 -13.42 -7.96 -3.95
C LEU A 172 -13.37 -7.43 -2.50
N SER A 173 -12.19 -7.18 -1.95
CA SER A 173 -12.04 -6.77 -0.54
C SER A 173 -12.34 -5.31 -0.24
N LEU A 174 -12.57 -4.46 -1.28
CA LEU A 174 -12.91 -3.05 -1.12
C LEU A 174 -14.19 -2.68 -1.86
#